data_190dc3af2c74a1be1affa6e7a28f02de
#
_entry.id   190dc3af2c74a1be1affa6e7a28f02de
#
_cell.length_a   1.000
_cell.length_b   1.000
_cell.length_c   1.000
_cell.angle_alpha   90.00
_cell.angle_beta   90.00
_cell.angle_gamma   90.00
#
_symmetry.space_group_name_H-M   'P 1'
#
loop_
_entity.id
_entity.type
_entity.pdbx_description
1 polymer ?
#
loop_
_entity_poly.entity_id
_entity_poly.type
_entity_poly.pdbx_seq_one_letter_code
_entity_poly.pdbx_strand_id
1 'polypeptide(L)'
;MLNKQLLSKIAQFTLLSAASSASCSISAGEADVVRVVIKKTSDGQFRIDTTVRHEDTGWDHYANRWDVVAPDGSVIGSRILHHPHENEQPFTRSLTLAIPANIKEVTVRAHDSVHELGGAEILVAVPH
;
A
#
# COMPACT_ATOMS: atom_id res chain seq x y z
N MET A 1 -5.43 -3.96 59.22
CA MET A 1 -6.59 -3.96 58.79
C MET A 1 -6.90 -3.09 57.68
N LEU A 2 -6.40 -2.01 57.55
CA LEU A 2 -6.71 -1.18 56.54
C LEU A 2 -6.13 -1.44 55.25
N ASN A 3 -5.28 -2.25 55.15
CA ASN A 3 -4.56 -2.46 54.01
C ASN A 3 -5.37 -2.94 52.86
N LYS A 4 -6.44 -3.50 53.05
CA LYS A 4 -7.17 -4.02 52.03
C LYS A 4 -7.47 -3.06 50.99
N GLN A 5 -7.66 -1.91 51.27
CA GLN A 5 -8.03 -1.01 50.32
C GLN A 5 -7.03 -0.76 49.28
N LEU A 6 -5.86 -0.91 49.57
CA LEU A 6 -4.83 -0.64 48.67
C LEU A 6 -4.88 -1.51 47.50
N LEU A 7 -5.26 -2.67 47.68
CA LEU A 7 -5.21 -3.62 46.64
C LEU A 7 -6.13 -3.33 45.52
N SER A 8 -7.19 -2.78 45.80
CA SER A 8 -8.13 -2.57 44.76
C SER A 8 -7.67 -1.59 43.72
N LYS A 9 -6.83 -0.72 44.05
CA LYS A 9 -6.44 0.22 43.13
C LYS A 9 -5.60 -0.25 42.04
N ILE A 10 -4.88 -1.18 42.25
CA ILE A 10 -3.96 -1.66 41.33
C ILE A 10 -4.60 -2.24 40.10
N ALA A 11 -5.67 -2.79 40.24
CA ALA A 11 -6.30 -3.46 39.16
C ALA A 11 -6.62 -2.65 37.96
N GLN A 12 -6.81 -1.44 38.11
CA GLN A 12 -7.22 -0.70 37.04
C GLN A 12 -6.32 -0.35 35.98
N PHE A 13 -5.09 -0.29 36.28
CA PHE A 13 -4.15 0.01 35.40
C PHE A 13 -4.13 -0.73 34.16
N THR A 14 -4.22 -1.94 34.18
CA THR A 14 -3.94 -2.77 33.12
C THR A 14 -4.85 -2.60 31.93
N LEU A 15 -5.94 -2.14 32.07
CA LEU A 15 -6.82 -2.01 31.03
C LEU A 15 -6.44 -1.09 29.97
N LEU A 16 -5.86 -0.08 30.25
CA LEU A 16 -5.53 0.86 29.35
C LEU A 16 -4.72 0.47 28.22
N SER A 17 -3.79 -0.30 28.43
CA SER A 17 -2.85 -0.60 27.44
C SER A 17 -3.49 -1.27 26.23
N ALA A 18 -4.48 -1.95 26.44
CA ALA A 18 -5.04 -2.70 25.37
C ALA A 18 -5.61 -1.82 24.31
N ALA A 19 -6.08 -0.77 24.65
CA ALA A 19 -6.74 0.05 23.73
C ALA A 19 -5.86 0.58 22.65
N SER A 20 -4.68 0.79 22.96
CA SER A 20 -3.85 1.41 22.04
C SER A 20 -3.62 0.62 20.78
N SER A 21 -3.74 -0.61 20.87
CA SER A 21 -3.39 -1.37 19.73
C SER A 21 -4.33 -1.13 18.57
N ALA A 22 -5.41 -0.62 18.82
CA ALA A 22 -6.35 -0.47 17.76
C ALA A 22 -5.93 0.56 16.79
N SER A 23 -4.96 1.25 17.11
CA SER A 23 -4.62 2.29 16.29
C SER A 23 -4.03 1.95 14.98
N CYS A 24 -3.85 0.75 14.69
CA CYS A 24 -3.23 0.45 13.49
C CYS A 24 -4.14 0.81 12.38
N SER A 25 -4.72 1.81 12.42
CA SER A 25 -5.64 2.14 11.49
C SER A 25 -5.09 2.44 10.16
N ILE A 26 -5.76 2.11 9.18
CA ILE A 26 -5.48 2.38 7.89
C ILE A 26 -5.89 3.76 7.62
N SER A 27 -5.12 4.53 6.98
CA SER A 27 -5.51 5.87 6.72
C SER A 27 -6.52 5.86 5.61
N ALA A 28 -7.63 6.45 5.86
CA ALA A 28 -8.65 6.55 4.88
C ALA A 28 -8.27 7.63 3.92
N GLY A 29 -8.36 7.41 2.67
CA GLY A 29 -8.17 8.44 1.67
C GLY A 29 -7.02 8.23 0.73
N GLU A 30 -5.92 7.67 1.19
CA GLU A 30 -4.82 7.39 0.31
C GLU A 30 -5.01 6.04 -0.38
N ALA A 31 -4.41 5.89 -1.54
CA ALA A 31 -4.49 4.62 -2.26
C ALA A 31 -3.43 3.66 -1.74
N ASP A 32 -3.82 2.43 -1.45
CA ASP A 32 -2.94 1.42 -0.91
C ASP A 32 -2.64 0.34 -1.93
N VAL A 33 -1.37 -0.04 -2.06
CA VAL A 33 -1.00 -1.22 -2.83
C VAL A 33 -1.12 -2.39 -1.87
N VAL A 34 -1.97 -3.35 -2.20
CA VAL A 34 -2.23 -4.48 -1.31
C VAL A 34 -1.66 -5.80 -1.83
N ARG A 35 -1.25 -5.85 -3.10
CA ARG A 35 -0.64 -7.04 -3.66
C ARG A 35 0.13 -6.70 -4.92
N VAL A 36 1.28 -7.34 -5.14
CA VAL A 36 2.08 -7.18 -6.35
C VAL A 36 2.56 -8.55 -6.78
N VAL A 37 2.38 -8.88 -8.06
CA VAL A 37 2.92 -10.08 -8.64
C VAL A 37 3.76 -9.65 -9.84
N ILE A 38 5.02 -10.10 -9.90
CA ILE A 38 5.89 -9.73 -10.98
C ILE A 38 6.37 -10.99 -11.68
N LYS A 39 6.33 -11.02 -13.00
CA LYS A 39 6.73 -12.17 -13.79
C LYS A 39 7.61 -11.74 -14.94
N LYS A 40 8.66 -12.51 -15.22
CA LYS A 40 9.51 -12.28 -16.37
C LYS A 40 8.74 -12.74 -17.61
N THR A 41 8.68 -11.91 -18.63
CA THR A 41 7.99 -12.26 -19.88
C THR A 41 9.00 -12.59 -20.98
N SER A 42 10.15 -11.93 -20.97
CA SER A 42 11.23 -12.22 -21.88
C SER A 42 12.50 -11.60 -21.28
N ASP A 43 13.64 -11.70 -21.95
CA ASP A 43 14.86 -11.14 -21.40
C ASP A 43 14.73 -9.65 -21.14
N GLY A 44 14.90 -9.26 -19.92
CA GLY A 44 14.83 -7.87 -19.51
C GLY A 44 13.42 -7.28 -19.45
N GLN A 45 12.38 -8.06 -19.76
CA GLN A 45 11.01 -7.58 -19.76
C GLN A 45 10.18 -8.28 -18.69
N PHE A 46 9.35 -7.51 -18.01
CA PHE A 46 8.55 -8.03 -16.89
C PHE A 46 7.13 -7.51 -16.94
N ARG A 47 6.21 -8.33 -16.48
CA ARG A 47 4.82 -7.92 -16.29
C ARG A 47 4.57 -7.81 -14.80
N ILE A 48 4.04 -6.69 -14.38
CA ILE A 48 3.71 -6.45 -12.98
C ILE A 48 2.20 -6.29 -12.86
N ASP A 49 1.59 -7.15 -12.04
CA ASP A 49 0.18 -7.05 -11.74
C ASP A 49 0.06 -6.46 -10.35
N THR A 50 -0.55 -5.30 -10.25
CA THR A 50 -0.67 -4.58 -8.98
C THR A 50 -2.13 -4.46 -8.57
N THR A 51 -2.42 -4.82 -7.34
CA THR A 51 -3.74 -4.69 -6.75
C THR A 51 -3.77 -3.48 -5.84
N VAL A 52 -4.69 -2.58 -6.10
CA VAL A 52 -4.84 -1.32 -5.39
C VAL A 52 -6.18 -1.28 -4.68
N ARG A 53 -6.18 -0.78 -3.46
CA ARG A 53 -7.40 -0.53 -2.72
C ARG A 53 -7.53 0.97 -2.48
N HIS A 54 -8.66 1.52 -2.84
CA HIS A 54 -8.96 2.93 -2.62
C HIS A 54 -10.47 3.14 -2.71
N GLU A 55 -11.00 3.98 -1.87
CA GLU A 55 -12.43 4.25 -1.95
C GLU A 55 -12.65 5.33 -2.99
N ASP A 56 -12.73 4.94 -4.25
CA ASP A 56 -12.97 5.86 -5.33
C ASP A 56 -14.41 6.38 -5.24
N THR A 57 -14.59 7.67 -5.27
CA THR A 57 -15.92 8.26 -5.18
C THR A 57 -16.35 8.92 -6.48
N GLY A 58 -15.51 8.89 -7.49
CA GLY A 58 -15.78 9.51 -8.76
C GLY A 58 -14.55 10.23 -9.26
N TRP A 59 -14.74 11.06 -10.27
CA TRP A 59 -13.60 11.76 -10.89
C TRP A 59 -12.94 12.75 -9.96
N ASP A 60 -13.59 13.14 -8.91
CA ASP A 60 -13.03 14.10 -7.96
C ASP A 60 -12.04 13.45 -7.01
N HIS A 61 -12.16 12.15 -6.77
CA HIS A 61 -11.27 11.48 -5.83
C HIS A 61 -11.17 10.00 -6.20
N TYR A 62 -10.11 9.64 -6.88
CA TYR A 62 -9.89 8.25 -7.31
C TYR A 62 -8.39 7.95 -7.41
N ALA A 63 -8.05 6.68 -7.37
CA ALA A 63 -6.69 6.22 -7.58
C ALA A 63 -6.43 6.38 -9.08
N ASN A 64 -5.48 7.22 -9.46
CA ASN A 64 -5.27 7.59 -10.86
C ASN A 64 -3.98 7.07 -11.47
N ARG A 65 -3.11 6.45 -10.71
CA ARG A 65 -1.94 5.76 -11.25
C ARG A 65 -1.24 4.93 -10.17
N TRP A 66 -0.41 4.02 -10.58
CA TRP A 66 0.57 3.43 -9.68
C TRP A 66 1.95 3.42 -10.37
N ASP A 67 3.00 3.51 -9.57
CA ASP A 67 4.37 3.65 -10.05
C ASP A 67 5.22 2.47 -9.62
N VAL A 68 6.20 2.14 -10.46
CA VAL A 68 7.26 1.19 -10.13
C VAL A 68 8.51 2.01 -9.88
N VAL A 69 9.07 1.90 -8.69
CA VAL A 69 10.15 2.76 -8.23
C VAL A 69 11.41 1.95 -7.96
N ALA A 70 12.54 2.41 -8.50
CA ALA A 70 13.83 1.76 -8.28
C ALA A 70 14.36 2.07 -6.88
N PRO A 71 15.37 1.33 -6.40
CA PRO A 71 15.94 1.58 -5.08
C PRO A 71 16.46 2.99 -4.85
N ASP A 72 16.86 3.69 -5.90
CA ASP A 72 17.33 5.06 -5.77
C ASP A 72 16.20 6.07 -5.74
N GLY A 73 14.97 5.62 -5.80
CA GLY A 73 13.81 6.50 -5.75
C GLY A 73 13.30 6.92 -7.11
N SER A 74 13.97 6.57 -8.20
CA SER A 74 13.51 6.99 -9.51
C SER A 74 12.33 6.12 -9.97
N VAL A 75 11.40 6.72 -10.68
CA VAL A 75 10.24 6.01 -11.21
C VAL A 75 10.65 5.41 -12.54
N ILE A 76 10.58 4.08 -12.66
CA ILE A 76 10.97 3.40 -13.88
C ILE A 76 9.77 3.05 -14.75
N GLY A 77 8.58 3.17 -14.23
CA GLY A 77 7.36 2.96 -15.01
C GLY A 77 6.14 3.34 -14.21
N SER A 78 5.08 3.68 -14.91
CA SER A 78 3.81 4.03 -14.27
C SER A 78 2.66 3.47 -15.06
N ARG A 79 1.64 3.01 -14.36
CA ARG A 79 0.38 2.59 -14.96
C ARG A 79 -0.65 3.67 -14.67
N ILE A 80 -1.11 4.32 -15.73
CA ILE A 80 -2.15 5.34 -15.58
C ILE A 80 -3.51 4.64 -15.49
N LEU A 81 -4.32 5.05 -14.56
CA LEU A 81 -5.65 4.52 -14.36
C LEU A 81 -6.62 5.57 -14.87
N HIS A 82 -7.29 5.26 -15.98
CA HIS A 82 -7.99 6.27 -16.74
C HIS A 82 -9.39 6.62 -16.25
N HIS A 83 -9.89 5.92 -15.23
CA HIS A 83 -11.22 6.20 -14.70
C HIS A 83 -11.35 5.66 -13.27
N PRO A 84 -12.34 6.15 -12.52
CA PRO A 84 -12.58 5.64 -11.17
C PRO A 84 -13.05 4.20 -11.16
N HIS A 85 -12.76 3.49 -10.07
CA HIS A 85 -13.19 2.12 -9.88
C HIS A 85 -14.10 2.05 -8.65
N GLU A 86 -15.27 2.62 -8.75
CA GLU A 86 -16.17 2.71 -7.60
C GLU A 86 -16.76 1.39 -7.18
N ASN A 87 -17.01 0.51 -8.13
CA ASN A 87 -17.67 -0.75 -7.88
C ASN A 87 -16.73 -1.97 -7.96
N GLU A 88 -15.46 -1.75 -8.17
CA GLU A 88 -14.49 -2.82 -8.22
C GLU A 88 -13.37 -2.49 -7.22
N GLN A 89 -13.44 -3.03 -6.02
CA GLN A 89 -12.43 -2.76 -5.00
C GLN A 89 -12.15 -4.05 -4.19
N PRO A 90 -10.89 -4.42 -4.03
CA PRO A 90 -9.72 -3.83 -4.69
C PRO A 90 -9.66 -4.22 -6.15
N PHE A 91 -8.91 -3.49 -6.93
CA PHE A 91 -8.81 -3.79 -8.35
C PHE A 91 -7.36 -4.04 -8.76
N THR A 92 -7.17 -4.85 -9.81
CA THR A 92 -5.84 -5.24 -10.27
C THR A 92 -5.63 -4.80 -11.71
N ARG A 93 -4.48 -4.18 -11.96
CA ARG A 93 -4.11 -3.77 -13.33
C ARG A 93 -2.64 -4.11 -13.58
N SER A 94 -2.25 -4.20 -14.83
CA SER A 94 -0.94 -4.68 -15.22
C SER A 94 -0.13 -3.65 -15.94
N LEU A 95 1.18 -3.78 -15.86
CA LEU A 95 2.13 -2.98 -16.60
C LEU A 95 3.26 -3.90 -17.06
N THR A 96 3.64 -3.80 -18.34
CA THR A 96 4.82 -4.52 -18.83
C THR A 96 5.91 -3.50 -19.10
N LEU A 97 7.07 -3.72 -18.57
CA LEU A 97 8.18 -2.79 -18.70
C LEU A 97 9.53 -3.50 -18.65
N ALA A 98 10.56 -2.81 -19.13
CA ALA A 98 11.91 -3.29 -19.02
C ALA A 98 12.44 -2.95 -17.63
N ILE A 99 13.16 -3.87 -17.02
CA ILE A 99 13.85 -3.60 -15.75
C ILE A 99 15.30 -4.02 -15.93
N PRO A 100 16.25 -3.10 -15.77
CA PRO A 100 17.67 -3.43 -15.93
C PRO A 100 18.13 -4.51 -14.96
N ALA A 101 19.09 -5.31 -15.41
CA ALA A 101 19.57 -6.44 -14.62
C ALA A 101 20.15 -6.05 -13.26
N ASN A 102 20.63 -4.84 -13.11
CA ASN A 102 21.21 -4.41 -11.86
C ASN A 102 20.15 -3.99 -10.82
N ILE A 103 18.90 -3.88 -11.21
CA ILE A 103 17.83 -3.56 -10.28
C ILE A 103 17.25 -4.87 -9.77
N LYS A 104 17.50 -5.19 -8.51
CA LYS A 104 17.10 -6.47 -7.93
C LYS A 104 15.76 -6.43 -7.24
N GLU A 105 15.29 -5.25 -6.90
CA GLU A 105 14.00 -5.10 -6.26
C GLU A 105 13.41 -3.75 -6.62
N VAL A 106 12.11 -3.65 -6.56
CA VAL A 106 11.39 -2.42 -6.86
C VAL A 106 10.30 -2.21 -5.82
N THR A 107 9.90 -0.98 -5.64
CA THR A 107 8.76 -0.64 -4.78
C THR A 107 7.61 -0.21 -5.68
N VAL A 108 6.42 -0.72 -5.39
CA VAL A 108 5.22 -0.33 -6.11
C VAL A 108 4.37 0.53 -5.18
N ARG A 109 3.98 1.70 -5.65
CA ARG A 109 3.19 2.65 -4.86
C ARG A 109 2.04 3.19 -5.68
N ALA A 110 0.96 3.56 -5.04
CA ALA A 110 -0.22 4.08 -5.71
C ALA A 110 -0.41 5.57 -5.39
N HIS A 111 -1.07 6.27 -6.29
CA HIS A 111 -1.30 7.69 -6.19
C HIS A 111 -2.79 7.97 -6.39
N ASP A 112 -3.35 8.82 -5.57
CA ASP A 112 -4.73 9.24 -5.80
C ASP A 112 -4.79 10.72 -6.12
N SER A 113 -5.91 11.15 -6.68
CA SER A 113 -6.05 12.49 -7.22
C SER A 113 -6.12 13.59 -6.16
N VAL A 114 -6.35 13.23 -4.92
CA VAL A 114 -6.49 14.21 -3.82
C VAL A 114 -5.30 14.15 -2.87
N HIS A 115 -4.97 12.96 -2.37
CA HIS A 115 -3.93 12.79 -1.36
C HIS A 115 -2.56 12.49 -1.96
N GLU A 116 -2.51 12.26 -3.25
CA GLU A 116 -1.28 11.92 -3.95
C GLU A 116 -0.67 10.62 -3.43
N LEU A 117 0.49 10.67 -2.84
CA LEU A 117 1.14 9.49 -2.29
C LEU A 117 0.87 9.44 -0.78
N GLY A 118 1.18 8.34 -0.16
CA GLY A 118 1.05 8.22 1.29
C GLY A 118 0.42 6.94 1.76
N GLY A 119 -0.13 6.17 0.85
CA GLY A 119 -0.71 4.89 1.21
C GLY A 119 0.33 3.80 1.34
N ALA A 120 -0.10 2.58 1.56
CA ALA A 120 0.78 1.44 1.72
C ALA A 120 1.47 1.09 0.41
N GLU A 121 2.76 0.78 0.48
CA GLU A 121 3.59 0.43 -0.67
C GLU A 121 4.15 -0.97 -0.47
N ILE A 122 4.51 -1.65 -1.54
CA ILE A 122 5.08 -2.99 -1.45
C ILE A 122 6.42 -3.06 -2.17
N LEU A 123 7.42 -3.60 -1.47
CA LEU A 123 8.72 -3.89 -2.02
C LEU A 123 8.71 -5.32 -2.53
N VAL A 124 9.14 -5.53 -3.76
CA VAL A 124 9.12 -6.87 -4.36
C VAL A 124 10.41 -7.15 -5.11
N ALA A 125 10.88 -8.38 -5.05
CA ALA A 125 12.08 -8.80 -5.76
C ALA A 125 11.78 -8.99 -7.25
N VAL A 126 12.75 -8.63 -8.09
CA VAL A 126 12.62 -8.79 -9.54
C VAL A 126 13.16 -10.17 -9.92
N PRO A 127 12.37 -11.02 -10.55
CA PRO A 127 12.79 -12.38 -10.88
C PRO A 127 13.59 -12.43 -12.20
N HIS A 128 14.79 -11.94 -12.17
CA HIS A 128 15.67 -11.94 -13.33
C HIS A 128 16.01 -13.32 -13.84
#